data_f6d8450719cd556210eb62f255d2d40e
#
_entry.id   f6d8450719cd556210eb62f255d2d40e
#
_cell.length_a   1.000
_cell.length_b   1.000
_cell.length_c   1.000
_cell.angle_alpha   90.00
_cell.angle_beta   90.00
_cell.angle_gamma   90.00
#
_symmetry.space_group_name_H-M   'P 1'
#
loop_
_entity.id
_entity.type
_entity.pdbx_description
1 polymer ?
#
loop_
_entity_poly.entity_id
_entity_poly.type
_entity_poly.pdbx_seq_one_letter_code
_entity_poly.pdbx_strand_id
1 'polypeptide(L)'
;MSKKISPLPSVRLLLDLSPDAIDARAEKHGVEFWQLRTPLTAYRRHGGVPYALDNGCFGGTLPPAWGRMIDEAKREPPLWATSPDVVGSARRTLELWPRFARQMNGIPRALVLQDGIGDFDIPWHELECVFIGGSDNFKSSAEARHAAVAAKILGKLVHVGRVNTYERARQWAGLADSYDGSGVSRDPRNEQLAKVLAGIRGETTTMPLFDAD
;
A
#
# COMPACT_ATOMS: atom_id res chain seq x y z
N MET A 1 3.84 0.23 36.32
CA MET A 1 2.51 0.65 35.79
C MET A 1 2.59 0.63 34.27
N SER A 2 2.03 -0.37 33.62
CA SER A 2 2.00 -0.48 32.16
C SER A 2 0.98 0.49 31.62
N LYS A 3 1.42 1.51 30.85
CA LYS A 3 0.51 2.40 30.12
C LYS A 3 -0.24 1.53 29.09
N LYS A 4 -1.55 1.36 29.27
CA LYS A 4 -2.43 0.86 28.22
C LYS A 4 -2.37 1.86 27.07
N ILE A 5 -1.66 1.52 26.00
CA ILE A 5 -1.69 2.25 24.74
C ILE A 5 -3.08 2.02 24.16
N SER A 6 -3.85 3.10 23.98
CA SER A 6 -5.13 3.03 23.28
C SER A 6 -4.91 2.49 21.86
N PRO A 7 -5.80 1.63 21.34
CA PRO A 7 -5.66 1.12 19.99
C PRO A 7 -5.68 2.29 19.01
N LEU A 8 -4.65 2.34 18.17
CA LEU A 8 -4.50 3.33 17.10
C LEU A 8 -5.61 3.16 16.05
N PRO A 9 -5.99 4.24 15.34
CA PRO A 9 -7.01 4.15 14.30
C PRO A 9 -6.65 3.07 13.28
N SER A 10 -7.66 2.39 12.77
CA SER A 10 -7.59 1.17 11.95
C SER A 10 -6.97 1.34 10.55
N VAL A 11 -6.36 2.47 10.25
CA VAL A 11 -5.70 2.72 8.97
C VAL A 11 -4.23 2.38 9.08
N ARG A 12 -3.79 1.47 8.22
CA ARG A 12 -2.47 0.85 8.28
C ARG A 12 -1.58 1.47 7.23
N LEU A 13 -0.55 2.18 7.67
CA LEU A 13 0.50 2.72 6.81
C LEU A 13 1.66 1.71 6.76
N LEU A 14 1.95 1.24 5.54
CA LEU A 14 3.02 0.29 5.28
C LEU A 14 4.29 1.03 4.88
N LEU A 15 5.41 0.71 5.51
CA LEU A 15 6.69 1.34 5.26
C LEU A 15 7.67 0.35 4.61
N ASP A 16 8.27 0.75 3.47
CA ASP A 16 9.38 0.04 2.86
C ASP A 16 10.69 0.42 3.59
N LEU A 17 10.89 -0.20 4.75
CA LEU A 17 12.00 0.06 5.64
C LEU A 17 12.49 -1.22 6.32
N SER A 18 13.73 -1.15 6.86
CA SER A 18 14.24 -2.18 7.76
C SER A 18 13.42 -2.24 9.05
N PRO A 19 13.38 -3.39 9.74
CA PRO A 19 12.69 -3.53 11.03
C PRO A 19 13.04 -2.43 12.03
N ASP A 20 14.32 -2.21 12.25
CA ASP A 20 14.81 -1.23 13.24
C ASP A 20 14.37 0.21 12.90
N ALA A 21 14.27 0.54 11.59
CA ALA A 21 13.77 1.84 11.15
C ALA A 21 12.24 1.96 11.31
N ILE A 22 11.50 0.87 11.20
CA ILE A 22 10.05 0.84 11.50
C ILE A 22 9.83 1.08 12.99
N ASP A 23 10.56 0.37 13.85
CA ASP A 23 10.45 0.52 15.29
C ASP A 23 10.78 1.94 15.76
N ALA A 24 11.87 2.52 15.27
CA ALA A 24 12.26 3.89 15.59
C ALA A 24 11.18 4.92 15.19
N ARG A 25 10.50 4.70 14.05
CA ARG A 25 9.40 5.58 13.63
C ARG A 25 8.14 5.36 14.45
N ALA A 26 7.83 4.11 14.78
CA ALA A 26 6.71 3.78 15.65
C ALA A 26 6.83 4.44 17.01
N GLU A 27 8.00 4.36 17.62
CA GLU A 27 8.31 5.05 18.88
C GLU A 27 8.17 6.58 18.76
N LYS A 28 8.79 7.18 17.74
CA LYS A 28 8.77 8.63 17.51
C LYS A 28 7.35 9.19 17.33
N HIS A 29 6.49 8.48 16.62
CA HIS A 29 5.14 8.97 16.26
C HIS A 29 4.02 8.41 17.13
N GLY A 30 4.32 7.46 18.02
CA GLY A 30 3.30 6.78 18.83
C GLY A 30 2.26 6.05 17.97
N VAL A 31 2.66 5.51 16.80
CA VAL A 31 1.80 4.90 15.79
C VAL A 31 2.37 3.56 15.39
N GLU A 32 1.54 2.52 15.33
CA GLU A 32 1.96 1.24 14.76
C GLU A 32 2.05 1.36 13.24
N PHE A 33 3.21 0.99 12.67
CA PHE A 33 3.42 0.85 11.23
C PHE A 33 3.57 -0.61 10.86
N TRP A 34 3.14 -0.94 9.65
CA TRP A 34 3.33 -2.25 9.07
C TRP A 34 4.45 -2.22 8.03
N GLN A 35 4.97 -3.37 7.67
CA GLN A 35 6.05 -3.44 6.70
C GLN A 35 5.51 -3.64 5.29
N LEU A 36 5.93 -2.79 4.34
CA LEU A 36 5.89 -3.10 2.93
C LEU A 36 7.24 -3.74 2.56
N ARG A 37 7.22 -4.95 2.05
CA ARG A 37 8.42 -5.58 1.49
C ARG A 37 8.37 -5.47 -0.03
N THR A 38 9.49 -5.13 -0.63
CA THR A 38 9.64 -5.06 -2.08
C THR A 38 10.94 -5.71 -2.51
N PRO A 39 10.99 -6.37 -3.67
CA PRO A 39 12.22 -6.96 -4.16
C PRO A 39 13.29 -5.93 -4.54
N LEU A 40 12.96 -4.63 -4.58
CA LEU A 40 13.90 -3.55 -4.87
C LEU A 40 14.82 -3.24 -3.69
N THR A 41 14.29 -3.26 -2.46
CA THR A 41 15.05 -3.02 -1.23
C THR A 41 15.44 -4.30 -0.53
N ALA A 42 14.60 -5.33 -0.70
CA ALA A 42 14.77 -6.67 -0.14
C ALA A 42 15.07 -6.69 1.38
N TYR A 43 14.53 -5.72 2.13
CA TYR A 43 14.67 -5.71 3.58
C TYR A 43 14.19 -7.02 4.20
N ARG A 44 14.87 -7.48 5.25
CA ARG A 44 14.42 -8.64 6.01
C ARG A 44 13.01 -8.42 6.58
N ARG A 45 12.28 -9.52 6.75
CA ARG A 45 10.96 -9.51 7.38
C ARG A 45 11.05 -9.00 8.82
N HIS A 46 10.15 -8.10 9.19
CA HIS A 46 9.94 -7.67 10.57
C HIS A 46 9.02 -8.68 11.28
N GLY A 47 9.55 -9.47 12.22
CA GLY A 47 8.79 -10.53 12.89
C GLY A 47 7.64 -10.06 13.78
N GLY A 48 7.68 -8.78 14.23
CA GLY A 48 6.74 -8.23 15.20
C GLY A 48 5.51 -7.53 14.60
N VAL A 49 5.51 -7.25 13.28
CA VAL A 49 4.38 -6.55 12.63
C VAL A 49 3.91 -7.29 11.38
N PRO A 50 2.64 -7.12 11.00
CA PRO A 50 2.13 -7.61 9.72
C PRO A 50 2.89 -7.00 8.53
N TYR A 51 2.90 -7.70 7.40
CA TYR A 51 3.54 -7.21 6.19
C TYR A 51 2.71 -7.47 4.94
N ALA A 52 2.97 -6.68 3.91
CA ALA A 52 2.54 -6.94 2.55
C ALA A 52 3.74 -6.98 1.60
N LEU A 53 3.55 -7.60 0.44
CA LEU A 53 4.60 -7.76 -0.55
C LEU A 53 4.23 -7.04 -1.85
N ASP A 54 5.00 -6.02 -2.21
CA ASP A 54 4.94 -5.37 -3.52
C ASP A 54 5.82 -6.09 -4.54
N ASN A 55 5.45 -6.03 -5.82
CA ASN A 55 6.17 -6.70 -6.90
C ASN A 55 7.43 -5.95 -7.39
N GLY A 56 7.53 -4.65 -7.12
CA GLY A 56 8.63 -3.80 -7.55
C GLY A 56 8.65 -3.47 -9.04
N CYS A 57 7.57 -3.73 -9.79
CA CYS A 57 7.51 -3.54 -11.25
C CYS A 57 7.44 -2.08 -11.71
N PHE A 58 7.44 -1.10 -10.81
CA PHE A 58 7.34 0.33 -11.17
C PHE A 58 8.38 0.77 -12.21
N GLY A 59 9.56 0.16 -12.22
CA GLY A 59 10.61 0.39 -13.23
C GLY A 59 10.41 -0.34 -14.57
N GLY A 60 9.26 -1.00 -14.79
CA GLY A 60 8.91 -1.68 -16.05
C GLY A 60 9.46 -3.10 -16.19
N THR A 61 10.22 -3.60 -15.22
CA THR A 61 10.75 -4.97 -15.20
C THR A 61 10.51 -5.64 -13.86
N LEU A 62 10.22 -6.94 -13.89
CA LEU A 62 10.07 -7.72 -12.66
C LEU A 62 11.47 -8.00 -12.07
N PRO A 63 11.74 -7.53 -10.83
CA PRO A 63 13.04 -7.75 -10.21
C PRO A 63 13.32 -9.24 -9.97
N PRO A 64 14.57 -9.73 -10.16
CA PRO A 64 14.91 -11.15 -9.99
C PRO A 64 14.60 -11.73 -8.60
N ALA A 65 14.62 -10.90 -7.57
CA ALA A 65 14.33 -11.34 -6.20
C ALA A 65 12.84 -11.67 -5.95
N TRP A 66 11.91 -11.28 -6.85
CA TRP A 66 10.48 -11.47 -6.66
C TRP A 66 10.10 -12.95 -6.45
N GLY A 67 10.60 -13.84 -7.30
CA GLY A 67 10.30 -15.29 -7.18
C GLY A 67 10.66 -15.85 -5.81
N ARG A 68 11.87 -15.53 -5.33
CA ARG A 68 12.33 -15.96 -3.99
C ARG A 68 11.42 -15.40 -2.89
N MET A 69 11.01 -14.14 -2.98
CA MET A 69 10.12 -13.52 -2.00
C MET A 69 8.72 -14.13 -2.01
N ILE A 70 8.22 -14.57 -3.16
CA ILE A 70 6.98 -15.36 -3.25
C ILE A 70 7.13 -16.72 -2.55
N ASP A 71 8.26 -17.40 -2.71
CA ASP A 71 8.51 -18.68 -2.02
C ASP A 71 8.65 -18.49 -0.50
N GLU A 72 9.20 -17.37 -0.05
CA GLU A 72 9.18 -16.98 1.37
C GLU A 72 7.74 -16.72 1.84
N ALA A 73 6.96 -15.99 1.06
CA ALA A 73 5.57 -15.65 1.35
C ALA A 73 4.64 -16.88 1.45
N LYS A 74 4.94 -17.97 0.76
CA LYS A 74 4.20 -19.24 0.90
C LYS A 74 4.41 -19.90 2.27
N ARG A 75 5.55 -19.66 2.90
CA ARG A 75 5.87 -20.19 4.24
C ARG A 75 5.35 -19.31 5.37
N GLU A 76 5.37 -18.01 5.14
CA GLU A 76 4.89 -17.00 6.08
C GLU A 76 4.03 -15.99 5.31
N PRO A 77 2.71 -16.26 5.17
CA PRO A 77 1.84 -15.47 4.30
C PRO A 77 1.77 -13.99 4.70
N PRO A 78 1.86 -13.07 3.72
CA PRO A 78 1.58 -11.66 3.92
C PRO A 78 0.09 -11.38 4.06
N LEU A 79 -0.26 -10.13 4.37
CA LEU A 79 -1.64 -9.66 4.26
C LEU A 79 -2.15 -9.78 2.82
N TRP A 80 -1.30 -9.47 1.87
CA TRP A 80 -1.45 -9.65 0.44
C TRP A 80 -0.09 -9.51 -0.25
N ALA A 81 0.01 -10.08 -1.45
CA ALA A 81 1.14 -9.88 -2.34
C ALA A 81 0.64 -9.41 -3.71
N THR A 82 1.27 -8.38 -4.29
CA THR A 82 0.90 -7.91 -5.63
C THR A 82 1.42 -8.85 -6.71
N SER A 83 0.53 -9.19 -7.66
CA SER A 83 0.94 -9.74 -8.93
C SER A 83 1.74 -8.71 -9.72
N PRO A 84 2.73 -9.12 -10.53
CA PRO A 84 3.37 -8.24 -11.49
C PRO A 84 2.37 -7.51 -12.38
N ASP A 85 2.62 -6.21 -12.59
CA ASP A 85 1.73 -5.31 -13.31
C ASP A 85 2.48 -4.49 -14.36
N VAL A 86 1.73 -3.81 -15.22
CA VAL A 86 2.25 -2.85 -16.20
C VAL A 86 1.69 -1.48 -15.88
N VAL A 87 2.54 -0.61 -15.36
CA VAL A 87 2.16 0.73 -14.94
C VAL A 87 1.45 1.50 -16.06
N GLY A 88 0.30 2.08 -15.76
CA GLY A 88 -0.52 2.85 -16.69
C GLY A 88 -1.34 2.01 -17.69
N SER A 89 -1.42 0.67 -17.53
CA SER A 89 -2.18 -0.18 -18.45
C SER A 89 -2.90 -1.32 -17.74
N ALA A 90 -4.21 -1.13 -17.54
CA ALA A 90 -5.07 -2.18 -17.00
C ALA A 90 -5.09 -3.44 -17.89
N ARG A 91 -5.22 -3.26 -19.21
CA ARG A 91 -5.22 -4.36 -20.17
C ARG A 91 -4.01 -5.26 -20.00
N ARG A 92 -2.80 -4.69 -20.06
CA ARG A 92 -1.56 -5.47 -19.98
C ARG A 92 -1.36 -6.10 -18.60
N THR A 93 -1.82 -5.45 -17.55
CA THR A 93 -1.80 -6.00 -16.19
C THR A 93 -2.70 -7.23 -16.09
N LEU A 94 -3.92 -7.15 -16.63
CA LEU A 94 -4.85 -8.27 -16.65
C LEU A 94 -4.38 -9.44 -17.55
N GLU A 95 -3.70 -9.15 -18.66
CA GLU A 95 -3.06 -10.19 -19.49
C GLU A 95 -1.99 -10.98 -18.74
N LEU A 96 -1.28 -10.34 -17.82
CA LEU A 96 -0.26 -10.99 -16.96
C LEU A 96 -0.89 -11.79 -15.80
N TRP A 97 -2.06 -11.38 -15.31
CA TRP A 97 -2.70 -11.93 -14.11
C TRP A 97 -2.79 -13.45 -14.08
N PRO A 98 -3.32 -14.16 -15.09
CA PRO A 98 -3.52 -15.63 -15.02
C PRO A 98 -2.21 -16.39 -14.84
N ARG A 99 -1.11 -15.86 -15.39
CA ARG A 99 0.22 -16.47 -15.27
C ARG A 99 0.76 -16.34 -13.85
N PHE A 100 0.74 -15.12 -13.31
CA PHE A 100 1.35 -14.83 -12.01
C PHE A 100 0.45 -15.24 -10.84
N ALA A 101 -0.87 -15.16 -10.98
CA ALA A 101 -1.81 -15.67 -9.99
C ALA A 101 -1.57 -17.16 -9.68
N ARG A 102 -1.25 -17.97 -10.71
CA ARG A 102 -0.88 -19.39 -10.50
C ARG A 102 0.42 -19.57 -9.71
N GLN A 103 1.43 -18.72 -9.95
CA GLN A 103 2.68 -18.77 -9.20
C GLN A 103 2.51 -18.38 -7.73
N MET A 104 1.51 -17.55 -7.45
CA MET A 104 1.15 -17.04 -6.13
C MET A 104 0.08 -17.90 -5.44
N ASN A 105 -0.19 -19.10 -5.93
CA ASN A 105 -1.17 -19.99 -5.30
C ASN A 105 -0.80 -20.27 -3.83
N GLY A 106 -1.79 -20.21 -2.94
CA GLY A 106 -1.61 -20.33 -1.49
C GLY A 106 -1.21 -19.04 -0.77
N ILE A 107 -1.11 -17.91 -1.48
CA ILE A 107 -0.84 -16.59 -0.91
C ILE A 107 -2.06 -15.68 -1.15
N PRO A 108 -2.47 -14.84 -0.18
CA PRO A 108 -3.45 -13.77 -0.43
C PRO A 108 -2.94 -12.83 -1.54
N ARG A 109 -3.69 -12.69 -2.63
CA ARG A 109 -3.25 -11.98 -3.84
C ARG A 109 -3.86 -10.60 -3.92
N ALA A 110 -3.07 -9.63 -4.41
CA ALA A 110 -3.54 -8.30 -4.76
C ALA A 110 -3.37 -8.04 -6.26
N LEU A 111 -4.44 -7.57 -6.91
CA LEU A 111 -4.39 -7.05 -8.27
C LEU A 111 -4.11 -5.56 -8.22
N VAL A 112 -3.07 -5.12 -8.94
CA VAL A 112 -2.78 -3.69 -9.10
C VAL A 112 -3.72 -3.12 -10.16
N LEU A 113 -4.63 -2.25 -9.74
CA LEU A 113 -5.53 -1.54 -10.65
C LEU A 113 -4.79 -0.39 -11.32
N GLN A 114 -4.93 -0.31 -12.62
CA GLN A 114 -4.25 0.64 -13.49
C GLN A 114 -5.25 1.43 -14.31
N ASP A 115 -4.77 2.48 -14.97
CA ASP A 115 -5.56 3.33 -15.86
C ASP A 115 -6.33 2.48 -16.88
N GLY A 116 -7.62 2.75 -17.04
CA GLY A 116 -8.54 2.05 -17.95
C GLY A 116 -9.11 0.75 -17.40
N ILE A 117 -9.06 0.50 -16.07
CA ILE A 117 -9.60 -0.75 -15.48
C ILE A 117 -11.11 -0.86 -15.63
N GLY A 118 -11.83 0.25 -15.77
CA GLY A 118 -13.29 0.27 -15.93
C GLY A 118 -13.80 -0.42 -17.20
N ASP A 119 -12.92 -0.64 -18.19
CA ASP A 119 -13.26 -1.33 -19.45
C ASP A 119 -13.11 -2.85 -19.33
N PHE A 120 -12.74 -3.38 -18.18
CA PHE A 120 -12.41 -4.81 -18.01
C PHE A 120 -13.07 -5.43 -16.79
N ASP A 121 -13.32 -6.74 -16.86
CA ASP A 121 -13.76 -7.52 -15.73
C ASP A 121 -12.60 -7.80 -14.76
N ILE A 122 -12.79 -7.47 -13.49
CA ILE A 122 -11.85 -7.76 -12.42
C ILE A 122 -12.11 -9.17 -11.90
N PRO A 123 -11.08 -10.04 -11.76
CA PRO A 123 -11.23 -11.41 -11.29
C PRO A 123 -11.43 -11.47 -9.76
N TRP A 124 -12.53 -10.93 -9.27
CA TRP A 124 -12.82 -10.73 -7.84
C TRP A 124 -12.69 -11.99 -6.97
N HIS A 125 -13.00 -13.15 -7.54
CA HIS A 125 -12.94 -14.44 -6.83
C HIS A 125 -11.50 -14.96 -6.64
N GLU A 126 -10.54 -14.38 -7.34
CA GLU A 126 -9.14 -14.79 -7.30
C GLU A 126 -8.24 -13.89 -6.43
N LEU A 127 -8.76 -12.80 -5.89
CA LEU A 127 -7.96 -11.82 -5.16
C LEU A 127 -8.54 -11.51 -3.76
N GLU A 128 -7.68 -11.10 -2.85
CA GLU A 128 -8.02 -10.65 -1.51
C GLU A 128 -7.94 -9.12 -1.36
N CYS A 129 -7.17 -8.49 -2.23
CA CYS A 129 -6.92 -7.05 -2.18
C CYS A 129 -6.92 -6.43 -3.57
N VAL A 130 -7.46 -5.23 -3.72
CA VAL A 130 -7.15 -4.35 -4.84
C VAL A 130 -6.10 -3.34 -4.41
N PHE A 131 -5.07 -3.17 -5.22
CA PHE A 131 -4.04 -2.16 -5.03
C PHE A 131 -4.29 -1.02 -6.02
N ILE A 132 -4.68 0.15 -5.54
CA ILE A 132 -4.89 1.34 -6.38
C ILE A 132 -3.52 1.88 -6.81
N GLY A 133 -3.09 1.45 -7.98
CA GLY A 133 -1.84 1.83 -8.64
C GLY A 133 -2.05 2.97 -9.65
N GLY A 134 -1.52 2.80 -10.87
CA GLY A 134 -1.73 3.71 -11.98
C GLY A 134 -1.15 5.11 -11.83
N SER A 135 -1.61 6.00 -12.70
CA SER A 135 -1.22 7.40 -12.70
C SER A 135 -1.86 8.18 -11.54
N ASP A 136 -1.35 9.39 -11.28
CA ASP A 136 -1.97 10.29 -10.30
C ASP A 136 -3.39 10.73 -10.73
N ASN A 137 -3.63 10.83 -12.03
CA ASN A 137 -4.96 11.11 -12.58
C ASN A 137 -5.91 9.94 -12.31
N PHE A 138 -5.47 8.70 -12.55
CA PHE A 138 -6.26 7.50 -12.23
C PHE A 138 -6.61 7.46 -10.74
N LYS A 139 -5.65 7.65 -9.83
CA LYS A 139 -5.90 7.67 -8.39
C LYS A 139 -6.91 8.74 -7.94
N SER A 140 -7.09 9.81 -8.74
CA SER A 140 -8.07 10.87 -8.48
C SER A 140 -9.39 10.66 -9.20
N SER A 141 -9.52 9.64 -10.03
CA SER A 141 -10.67 9.41 -10.89
C SER A 141 -11.85 8.76 -10.15
N ALA A 142 -13.05 8.94 -10.74
CA ALA A 142 -14.24 8.20 -10.32
C ALA A 142 -14.07 6.69 -10.57
N GLU A 143 -13.37 6.31 -11.63
CA GLU A 143 -13.09 4.92 -12.00
C GLU A 143 -12.39 4.17 -10.86
N ALA A 144 -11.29 4.72 -10.35
CA ALA A 144 -10.55 4.12 -9.23
C ALA A 144 -11.42 4.02 -7.96
N ARG A 145 -12.24 5.06 -7.68
CA ARG A 145 -13.17 5.05 -6.54
C ARG A 145 -14.26 4.00 -6.71
N HIS A 146 -14.84 3.86 -7.89
CA HIS A 146 -15.86 2.84 -8.15
C HIS A 146 -15.30 1.42 -7.94
N ALA A 147 -14.10 1.15 -8.46
CA ALA A 147 -13.44 -0.13 -8.24
C ALA A 147 -13.15 -0.40 -6.75
N ALA A 148 -12.72 0.61 -5.99
CA ALA A 148 -12.50 0.49 -4.56
C ALA A 148 -13.81 0.24 -3.78
N VAL A 149 -14.90 0.93 -4.13
CA VAL A 149 -16.22 0.70 -3.52
C VAL A 149 -16.72 -0.72 -3.83
N ALA A 150 -16.58 -1.18 -5.08
CA ALA A 150 -16.92 -2.55 -5.45
C ALA A 150 -16.12 -3.58 -4.63
N ALA A 151 -14.80 -3.34 -4.46
CA ALA A 151 -13.96 -4.17 -3.61
C ALA A 151 -14.49 -4.26 -2.17
N LYS A 152 -14.85 -3.12 -1.58
CA LYS A 152 -15.42 -3.09 -0.20
C LYS A 152 -16.74 -3.84 -0.10
N ILE A 153 -17.63 -3.69 -1.09
CA ILE A 153 -18.90 -4.43 -1.13
C ILE A 153 -18.67 -5.95 -1.20
N LEU A 154 -17.62 -6.37 -1.90
CA LEU A 154 -17.22 -7.77 -2.04
C LEU A 154 -16.34 -8.28 -0.88
N GLY A 155 -16.15 -7.48 0.17
CA GLY A 155 -15.34 -7.84 1.34
C GLY A 155 -13.83 -7.91 1.06
N LYS A 156 -13.36 -7.27 -0.01
CA LYS A 156 -11.94 -7.22 -0.37
C LYS A 156 -11.25 -6.03 0.30
N LEU A 157 -9.95 -6.17 0.54
CA LEU A 157 -9.12 -5.07 1.02
C LEU A 157 -8.86 -4.05 -0.10
N VAL A 158 -8.70 -2.80 0.29
CA VAL A 158 -8.30 -1.69 -0.60
C VAL A 158 -6.99 -1.10 -0.09
N HIS A 159 -5.95 -1.23 -0.88
CA HIS A 159 -4.67 -0.58 -0.63
C HIS A 159 -4.44 0.56 -1.63
N VAL A 160 -3.91 1.68 -1.19
CA VAL A 160 -3.58 2.81 -2.08
C VAL A 160 -2.09 3.06 -2.06
N GLY A 161 -1.44 2.88 -3.21
CA GLY A 161 -0.01 3.05 -3.38
C GLY A 161 0.42 4.49 -3.61
N ARG A 162 1.66 4.81 -3.20
CA ARG A 162 2.34 6.11 -3.38
C ARG A 162 1.58 7.30 -2.79
N VAL A 163 1.05 7.12 -1.60
CA VAL A 163 0.40 8.19 -0.83
C VAL A 163 1.47 8.98 -0.08
N ASN A 164 1.90 10.10 -0.66
CA ASN A 164 2.99 10.93 -0.15
C ASN A 164 2.52 12.31 0.31
N THR A 165 1.23 12.65 0.20
CA THR A 165 0.71 13.95 0.58
C THR A 165 -0.52 13.82 1.47
N TYR A 166 -0.79 14.89 2.23
CA TYR A 166 -2.00 15.02 3.04
C TYR A 166 -3.27 14.85 2.19
N GLU A 167 -3.33 15.53 1.05
CA GLU A 167 -4.50 15.57 0.17
C GLU A 167 -4.82 14.17 -0.37
N ARG A 168 -3.80 13.42 -0.80
CA ARG A 168 -3.98 12.06 -1.28
C ARG A 168 -4.46 11.12 -0.16
N ALA A 169 -3.88 11.23 1.02
CA ALA A 169 -4.31 10.47 2.18
C ALA A 169 -5.77 10.79 2.55
N ARG A 170 -6.12 12.07 2.59
CA ARG A 170 -7.46 12.55 2.90
C ARG A 170 -8.49 12.13 1.86
N GLN A 171 -8.13 12.11 0.58
CA GLN A 171 -8.99 11.68 -0.52
C GLN A 171 -9.48 10.23 -0.36
N TRP A 172 -8.63 9.37 0.18
CA TRP A 172 -8.90 7.94 0.35
C TRP A 172 -9.29 7.55 1.77
N ALA A 173 -9.31 8.49 2.70
CA ALA A 173 -9.73 8.26 4.07
C ALA A 173 -11.17 7.69 4.11
N GLY A 174 -11.37 6.65 4.92
CA GLY A 174 -12.66 5.96 5.04
C GLY A 174 -12.97 4.93 3.94
N LEU A 175 -12.18 4.86 2.86
CA LEU A 175 -12.33 3.86 1.80
C LEU A 175 -11.15 2.88 1.75
N ALA A 176 -9.93 3.37 1.87
CA ALA A 176 -8.73 2.54 1.90
C ALA A 176 -8.55 1.85 3.27
N ASP A 177 -8.14 0.58 3.23
CA ASP A 177 -7.75 -0.18 4.42
C ASP A 177 -6.27 0.02 4.75
N SER A 178 -5.44 0.35 3.77
CA SER A 178 -4.01 0.60 3.98
C SER A 178 -3.42 1.49 2.89
N TYR A 179 -2.24 2.04 3.21
CA TYR A 179 -1.50 2.95 2.33
C TYR A 179 -0.02 2.61 2.32
N ASP A 180 0.67 3.01 1.26
CA ASP A 180 2.12 3.12 1.22
C ASP A 180 2.57 4.45 0.61
N GLY A 181 3.85 4.75 0.74
CA GLY A 181 4.46 5.90 0.09
C GLY A 181 5.98 5.84 0.16
N SER A 182 6.64 5.79 -1.00
CA SER A 182 8.11 5.83 -1.06
C SER A 182 8.69 7.15 -0.52
N GLY A 183 7.99 8.26 -0.74
CA GLY A 183 8.34 9.55 -0.14
C GLY A 183 8.27 9.51 1.38
N VAL A 184 7.19 8.93 1.92
CA VAL A 184 7.02 8.74 3.37
C VAL A 184 8.10 7.83 3.94
N SER A 185 8.41 6.72 3.27
CA SER A 185 9.44 5.78 3.73
C SER A 185 10.85 6.38 3.70
N ARG A 186 11.16 7.22 2.70
CA ARG A 186 12.51 7.78 2.49
C ARG A 186 12.74 9.14 3.15
N ASP A 187 11.71 9.78 3.69
CA ASP A 187 11.84 11.10 4.33
C ASP A 187 12.56 11.00 5.68
N PRO A 188 13.79 11.50 5.79
CA PRO A 188 14.58 11.40 7.02
C PRO A 188 14.04 12.30 8.14
N ARG A 189 13.33 13.39 7.81
CA ARG A 189 12.75 14.31 8.78
C ARG A 189 11.38 13.87 9.26
N ASN A 190 10.73 12.95 8.54
CA ASN A 190 9.38 12.47 8.78
C ASN A 190 8.28 13.57 8.65
N GLU A 191 8.56 14.63 7.92
CA GLU A 191 7.59 15.70 7.65
C GLU A 191 6.44 15.23 6.75
N GLN A 192 6.76 14.46 5.70
CA GLN A 192 5.76 13.84 4.84
C GLN A 192 4.95 12.80 5.60
N LEU A 193 5.60 12.01 6.45
CA LEU A 193 4.92 11.03 7.29
C LEU A 193 3.89 11.71 8.19
N ALA A 194 4.23 12.79 8.87
CA ALA A 194 3.30 13.52 9.72
C ALA A 194 2.09 14.06 8.93
N LYS A 195 2.31 14.63 7.74
CA LYS A 195 1.24 15.11 6.85
C LYS A 195 0.31 13.99 6.39
N VAL A 196 0.87 12.86 5.98
CA VAL A 196 0.08 11.69 5.57
C VAL A 196 -0.75 11.14 6.72
N LEU A 197 -0.17 11.01 7.92
CA LEU A 197 -0.90 10.58 9.12
C LEU A 197 -2.06 11.52 9.46
N ALA A 198 -1.86 12.83 9.39
CA ALA A 198 -2.92 13.82 9.60
C ALA A 198 -4.05 13.66 8.56
N GLY A 199 -3.71 13.45 7.29
CA GLY A 199 -4.69 13.19 6.22
C GLY A 199 -5.51 11.93 6.47
N ILE A 200 -4.87 10.84 6.86
CA ILE A 200 -5.52 9.57 7.21
C ILE A 200 -6.49 9.74 8.39
N ARG A 201 -6.08 10.47 9.42
CA ARG A 201 -6.89 10.73 10.63
C ARG A 201 -8.01 11.74 10.40
N GLY A 202 -8.00 12.44 9.28
CA GLY A 202 -8.95 13.51 9.00
C GLY A 202 -8.71 14.78 9.82
N GLU A 203 -7.52 14.93 10.38
CA GLU A 203 -7.10 16.12 11.12
C GLU A 203 -7.00 17.32 10.16
N THR A 204 -7.50 18.47 10.57
CA THR A 204 -7.33 19.72 9.79
C THR A 204 -5.92 20.22 10.00
N THR A 205 -5.12 20.26 8.93
CA THR A 205 -3.82 20.95 9.00
C THR A 205 -4.09 22.45 9.01
N THR A 206 -4.16 23.05 10.18
CA THR A 206 -4.00 24.51 10.32
C THR A 206 -2.54 24.83 9.98
N MET A 207 -2.25 25.18 8.73
CA MET A 207 -1.04 25.95 8.47
C MET A 207 -1.21 27.30 9.17
N PRO A 208 -0.24 27.76 9.97
CA PRO A 208 -0.22 29.14 10.40
C PRO A 208 -0.20 29.99 9.14
N LEU A 209 -1.19 30.86 8.99
CA LEU A 209 -1.37 31.70 7.79
C LEU A 209 -0.26 32.76 7.64
N PHE A 210 0.49 33.01 8.69
CA PHE A 210 1.66 33.91 8.69
C PHE A 210 2.57 33.55 9.86
N ASP A 211 3.86 33.36 9.62
CA ASP A 211 4.88 33.68 10.59
C ASP A 211 4.88 35.21 10.71
N ALA A 212 4.35 35.75 11.79
CA ALA A 212 4.51 37.17 12.10
C ALA A 212 5.95 37.33 12.59
N ASP A 213 6.77 38.01 11.77
CA ASP A 213 8.06 38.56 12.19
C ASP A 213 7.90 39.59 13.34
#